data_01976269f786be358079dcbe6708f0f3
#
_entry.id   01976269f786be358079dcbe6708f0f3
#
_cell.length_a   1.000
_cell.length_b   1.000
_cell.length_c   1.000
_cell.angle_alpha   90.00
_cell.angle_beta   90.00
_cell.angle_gamma   90.00
#
_symmetry.space_group_name_H-M   'P 1'
#
loop_
_entity.id
_entity.type
_entity.pdbx_description
1 polymer ?
#
loop_
_entity_poly.entity_id
_entity_poly.type
_entity_poly.pdbx_seq_one_letter_code
_entity_poly.pdbx_strand_id
1 'polypeptide(L)'
;MKKRIVILGAAESGVGAAVLAQKKGFDVFVSDMGTIKERYKNMLDSYGIIWEEKQHTEELILNADEVIKSPGIPENAPMILKIKEKNIPIISEIEFAGRY
;
A
#
# COMPACT_ATOMS: atom_id res chain seq x y z
N MET A 1 -10.54 -5.44 16.14
CA MET A 1 -10.50 -5.35 14.67
C MET A 1 -9.13 -4.91 14.20
N LYS A 2 -8.68 -5.50 13.10
CA LYS A 2 -7.40 -5.10 12.50
C LYS A 2 -7.55 -3.75 11.81
N LYS A 3 -6.55 -2.89 11.98
CA LYS A 3 -6.46 -1.69 11.16
C LYS A 3 -6.05 -2.08 9.76
N ARG A 4 -6.59 -1.38 8.77
CA ARG A 4 -6.30 -1.64 7.37
C ARG A 4 -5.27 -0.65 6.87
N ILE A 5 -4.19 -1.19 6.30
CA ILE A 5 -3.14 -0.40 5.66
C ILE A 5 -3.14 -0.74 4.17
N VAL A 6 -3.19 0.29 3.34
CA VAL A 6 -3.07 0.14 1.90
C VAL A 6 -1.71 0.67 1.46
N ILE A 7 -1.02 -0.13 0.65
CA ILE A 7 0.29 0.23 0.10
C ILE A 7 0.08 0.63 -1.36
N LEU A 8 0.47 1.83 -1.72
CA LEU A 8 0.45 2.29 -3.11
C LEU A 8 1.86 2.25 -3.67
N GLY A 9 2.05 1.38 -4.66
CA GLY A 9 3.36 1.12 -5.26
C GLY A 9 4.00 -0.15 -4.72
N ALA A 10 4.20 -1.13 -5.60
CA ALA A 10 4.68 -2.46 -5.22
C ALA A 10 6.08 -2.77 -5.79
N ALA A 11 7.00 -1.82 -5.62
CA ALA A 11 8.42 -2.07 -5.87
C ALA A 11 9.03 -2.61 -4.55
N GLU A 12 10.34 -2.68 -4.49
CA GLU A 12 11.02 -3.31 -3.36
C GLU A 12 10.61 -2.76 -1.99
N SER A 13 10.61 -1.43 -1.83
CA SER A 13 10.30 -0.84 -0.54
C SER A 13 8.81 -0.94 -0.19
N GLY A 14 7.93 -0.88 -1.20
CA GLY A 14 6.49 -1.06 -0.98
C GLY A 14 6.16 -2.48 -0.53
N VAL A 15 6.78 -3.47 -1.17
CA VAL A 15 6.60 -4.87 -0.77
C VAL A 15 7.17 -5.10 0.62
N GLY A 16 8.32 -4.50 0.93
CA GLY A 16 8.90 -4.57 2.27
C GLY A 16 7.97 -4.01 3.33
N ALA A 17 7.35 -2.86 3.06
CA ALA A 17 6.39 -2.26 3.97
C ALA A 17 5.15 -3.15 4.14
N ALA A 18 4.68 -3.77 3.05
CA ALA A 18 3.53 -4.67 3.10
C ALA A 18 3.81 -5.88 4.00
N VAL A 19 4.97 -6.50 3.84
CA VAL A 19 5.36 -7.64 4.67
C VAL A 19 5.48 -7.24 6.12
N LEU A 20 6.11 -6.10 6.40
CA LEU A 20 6.23 -5.60 7.77
C LEU A 20 4.86 -5.36 8.40
N ALA A 21 3.94 -4.73 7.68
CA ALA A 21 2.59 -4.47 8.17
C ALA A 21 1.86 -5.79 8.45
N GLN A 22 1.99 -6.76 7.56
CA GLN A 22 1.38 -8.08 7.74
C GLN A 22 1.89 -8.74 9.02
N LYS A 23 3.20 -8.68 9.25
CA LYS A 23 3.82 -9.26 10.46
C LYS A 23 3.37 -8.56 11.73
N LYS A 24 3.01 -7.28 11.64
CA LYS A 24 2.53 -6.52 12.79
C LYS A 24 1.03 -6.66 13.01
N GLY A 25 0.36 -7.48 12.21
CA GLY A 25 -1.05 -7.81 12.42
C GLY A 25 -2.04 -6.89 11.71
N PHE A 26 -1.58 -6.05 10.78
CA PHE A 26 -2.49 -5.21 10.00
C PHE A 26 -3.16 -6.00 8.89
N ASP A 27 -4.34 -5.53 8.46
CA ASP A 27 -4.97 -5.99 7.24
C ASP A 27 -4.34 -5.19 6.09
N VAL A 28 -3.67 -5.87 5.17
CA VAL A 28 -2.86 -5.21 4.14
C VAL A 28 -3.40 -5.45 2.75
N PHE A 29 -3.48 -4.37 1.97
CA PHE A 29 -3.81 -4.43 0.55
C PHE A 29 -2.77 -3.63 -0.23
N VAL A 30 -2.29 -4.17 -1.35
CA VAL A 30 -1.28 -3.53 -2.18
C VAL A 30 -1.87 -3.20 -3.54
N SER A 31 -1.68 -1.97 -4.00
CA SER A 31 -2.21 -1.52 -5.29
C SER A 31 -1.12 -0.79 -6.08
N ASP A 32 -1.00 -1.10 -7.36
CA ASP A 32 -0.02 -0.49 -8.25
C ASP A 32 -0.66 -0.20 -9.60
N MET A 33 -0.50 1.04 -10.11
CA MET A 33 -1.01 1.39 -11.43
C MET A 33 -0.22 0.75 -12.55
N GLY A 34 1.02 0.38 -12.28
CA GLY A 34 1.87 -0.29 -13.26
C GLY A 34 1.82 -1.80 -13.09
N THR A 35 2.79 -2.46 -13.68
CA THR A 35 2.94 -3.92 -13.58
C THR A 35 3.87 -4.25 -12.42
N ILE A 36 3.42 -5.13 -11.54
CA ILE A 36 4.24 -5.60 -10.43
C ILE A 36 5.15 -6.71 -10.94
N LYS A 37 6.43 -6.65 -10.59
CA LYS A 37 7.38 -7.68 -11.00
C LYS A 37 7.01 -9.03 -10.40
N GLU A 38 7.23 -10.10 -11.15
CA GLU A 38 6.86 -11.45 -10.75
C GLU A 38 7.40 -11.85 -9.38
N ARG A 39 8.65 -11.49 -9.10
CA ARG A 39 9.27 -11.80 -7.80
C ARG A 39 8.54 -11.13 -6.63
N TYR A 40 7.99 -9.95 -6.86
CA TYR A 40 7.22 -9.24 -5.82
C TYR A 40 5.83 -9.82 -5.65
N LYS A 41 5.19 -10.23 -6.77
CA LYS A 41 3.91 -10.93 -6.69
C LYS A 41 4.05 -12.22 -5.89
N ASN A 42 5.12 -12.97 -6.16
CA ASN A 42 5.38 -14.22 -5.45
C ASN A 42 5.58 -13.99 -3.95
N MET A 43 6.28 -12.92 -3.60
CA MET A 43 6.48 -12.58 -2.19
C MET A 43 5.17 -12.21 -1.52
N LEU A 44 4.37 -11.36 -2.16
CA LEU A 44 3.06 -10.97 -1.61
C LEU A 44 2.16 -12.19 -1.44
N ASP A 45 2.12 -13.07 -2.44
CA ASP A 45 1.33 -14.29 -2.38
C ASP A 45 1.79 -15.20 -1.26
N SER A 46 3.10 -15.31 -1.04
CA SER A 46 3.63 -16.19 0.01
C SER A 46 3.24 -15.75 1.41
N TYR A 47 2.94 -14.46 1.60
CA TYR A 47 2.46 -13.93 2.87
C TYR A 47 0.94 -13.80 2.93
N GLY A 48 0.25 -14.22 1.87
CA GLY A 48 -1.21 -14.11 1.80
C GLY A 48 -1.71 -12.68 1.67
N ILE A 49 -0.87 -11.79 1.14
CA ILE A 49 -1.24 -10.37 0.96
C ILE A 49 -1.96 -10.21 -0.38
N ILE A 50 -3.14 -9.60 -0.34
CA ILE A 50 -3.92 -9.34 -1.55
C ILE A 50 -3.37 -8.11 -2.27
N TRP A 51 -3.28 -8.19 -3.58
CA TRP A 51 -2.75 -7.09 -4.39
C TRP A 51 -3.50 -6.95 -5.70
N GLU A 52 -3.36 -5.78 -6.32
CA GLU A 52 -3.84 -5.53 -7.68
C GLU A 52 -2.77 -4.77 -8.44
N GLU A 53 -2.78 -4.88 -9.76
CA GLU A 53 -1.87 -4.14 -10.62
C GLU A 53 -2.62 -3.52 -11.78
N LYS A 54 -2.01 -2.53 -12.42
CA LYS A 54 -2.56 -1.83 -13.60
C LYS A 54 -3.88 -1.12 -13.30
N GLN A 55 -4.17 -0.88 -12.04
CA GLN A 55 -5.40 -0.21 -11.61
C GLN A 55 -5.32 0.18 -10.15
N HIS A 56 -6.18 1.12 -9.76
CA HIS A 56 -6.43 1.46 -8.36
C HIS A 56 -7.94 1.33 -8.13
N THR A 57 -8.37 0.34 -7.38
CA THR A 57 -9.77 0.13 -7.07
C THR A 57 -10.16 0.96 -5.85
N GLU A 58 -10.99 1.99 -6.04
CA GLU A 58 -11.34 2.91 -4.96
C GLU A 58 -11.91 2.23 -3.73
N GLU A 59 -12.83 1.28 -3.91
CA GLU A 59 -13.49 0.60 -2.80
C GLU A 59 -12.51 -0.18 -1.93
N LEU A 60 -11.37 -0.57 -2.49
CA LEU A 60 -10.35 -1.33 -1.76
C LEU A 60 -9.29 -0.44 -1.14
N ILE A 61 -9.21 0.82 -1.57
CA ILE A 61 -8.21 1.78 -1.11
C ILE A 61 -8.81 2.79 -0.12
N LEU A 62 -9.98 3.34 -0.45
CA LEU A 62 -10.57 4.41 0.35
C LEU A 62 -11.21 3.94 1.66
N ASN A 63 -11.18 2.64 1.92
CA ASN A 63 -11.58 2.06 3.20
C ASN A 63 -10.38 1.85 4.14
N ALA A 64 -9.22 2.39 3.78
CA ALA A 64 -8.00 2.24 4.58
C ALA A 64 -8.04 3.12 5.83
N ASP A 65 -7.39 2.66 6.88
CA ASP A 65 -7.13 3.48 8.06
C ASP A 65 -5.88 4.34 7.83
N GLU A 66 -4.97 3.85 7.00
CA GLU A 66 -3.73 4.53 6.71
C GLU A 66 -3.20 4.06 5.35
N VAL A 67 -2.56 4.98 4.61
CA VAL A 67 -1.98 4.67 3.32
C VAL A 67 -0.47 4.90 3.35
N ILE A 68 0.27 3.94 2.83
CA ILE A 68 1.72 4.07 2.65
C ILE A 68 1.96 4.31 1.16
N LYS A 69 2.58 5.44 0.84
CA LYS A 69 2.78 5.87 -0.54
C LYS A 69 4.25 5.75 -0.94
N SER A 70 4.50 5.16 -2.10
CA SER A 70 5.83 5.15 -2.71
C SER A 70 6.22 6.58 -3.10
N PRO A 71 7.49 6.98 -2.91
CA PRO A 71 7.93 8.31 -3.29
C PRO A 71 7.82 8.61 -4.79
N GLY A 72 7.73 7.56 -5.63
CA GLY A 72 7.55 7.72 -7.06
C GLY A 72 6.16 8.17 -7.49
N ILE A 73 5.17 8.12 -6.59
CA ILE A 73 3.81 8.53 -6.90
C ILE A 73 3.67 10.03 -6.61
N PRO A 74 3.27 10.86 -7.61
CA PRO A 74 3.14 12.31 -7.38
C PRO A 74 2.08 12.64 -6.34
N GLU A 75 2.29 13.72 -5.60
CA GLU A 75 1.35 14.19 -4.59
C GLU A 75 0.00 14.62 -5.18
N ASN A 76 -0.04 14.94 -6.46
CA ASN A 76 -1.26 15.33 -7.15
C ASN A 76 -1.87 14.22 -8.00
N ALA A 77 -1.42 12.99 -7.83
CA ALA A 77 -2.04 11.86 -8.53
C ALA A 77 -3.51 11.76 -8.13
N PRO A 78 -4.41 11.40 -9.07
CA PRO A 78 -5.85 11.36 -8.77
C PRO A 78 -6.23 10.57 -7.52
N MET A 79 -5.65 9.40 -7.33
CA MET A 79 -5.95 8.59 -6.15
C MET A 79 -5.46 9.25 -4.87
N ILE A 80 -4.31 9.92 -4.91
CA ILE A 80 -3.77 10.63 -3.75
C ILE A 80 -4.72 11.76 -3.33
N LEU A 81 -5.25 12.49 -4.29
CA LEU A 81 -6.21 13.55 -4.00
C LEU A 81 -7.48 13.00 -3.35
N LYS A 82 -7.97 11.87 -3.82
CA LYS A 82 -9.14 11.21 -3.24
C LYS A 82 -8.90 10.74 -1.81
N ILE A 83 -7.72 10.21 -1.54
CA ILE A 83 -7.33 9.79 -0.19
C ILE A 83 -7.30 10.99 0.74
N LYS A 84 -6.75 12.11 0.29
CA LYS A 84 -6.70 13.34 1.08
C LYS A 84 -8.10 13.89 1.37
N GLU A 85 -9.00 13.80 0.40
CA GLU A 85 -10.40 14.22 0.60
C GLU A 85 -11.08 13.42 1.70
N LYS A 86 -10.71 12.16 1.86
CA LYS A 86 -11.27 11.29 2.91
C LYS A 86 -10.55 11.46 4.24
N ASN A 87 -9.57 12.34 4.33
CA ASN A 87 -8.76 12.56 5.54
C ASN A 87 -8.05 11.30 6.02
N ILE A 88 -7.67 10.42 5.10
CA ILE A 88 -6.91 9.22 5.44
C ILE A 88 -5.43 9.60 5.50
N PRO A 89 -4.73 9.30 6.61
CA PRO A 89 -3.31 9.62 6.73
C PRO A 89 -2.48 8.93 5.64
N ILE A 90 -1.55 9.69 5.07
CA ILE A 90 -0.61 9.15 4.07
C ILE A 90 0.80 9.32 4.65
N ILE A 91 1.54 8.23 4.71
CA ILE A 91 2.92 8.26 5.19
C ILE A 91 3.84 7.61 4.17
N SER A 92 5.15 7.84 4.33
CA SER A 92 6.14 7.20 3.49
C SER A 92 6.49 5.81 4.03
N GLU A 93 7.12 5.01 3.19
CA GLU A 93 7.61 3.70 3.57
C GLU A 93 8.64 3.80 4.69
N ILE A 94 9.48 4.85 4.63
CA ILE A 94 10.50 5.10 5.64
C ILE A 94 9.88 5.44 6.98
N GLU A 95 8.86 6.29 6.98
CA GLU A 95 8.14 6.63 8.21
C GLU A 95 7.51 5.40 8.86
N PHE A 96 6.91 4.55 8.04
CA PHE A 96 6.29 3.34 8.57
C PHE A 96 7.33 2.41 9.18
N ALA A 97 8.43 2.18 8.47
CA ALA A 97 9.52 1.33 8.98
C ALA A 97 10.10 1.89 10.28
N GLY A 98 10.17 3.21 10.39
CA GLY A 98 10.70 3.89 11.58
C GLY A 98 9.89 3.68 12.85
N ARG A 99 8.64 3.21 12.74
CA ARG A 99 7.81 2.90 13.92
C ARG A 99 8.24 1.60 14.59
N TYR A 100 8.97 0.77 13.89
CA TYR A 100 9.33 -0.58 14.30
C TYR A 100 10.84 -0.79 14.13
#